data_3177b7f994bfb70c6615b37b49a01c1d
#
_entry.id   3177b7f994bfb70c6615b37b49a01c1d
#
_cell.length_a   1.000
_cell.length_b   1.000
_cell.length_c   1.000
_cell.angle_alpha   90.00
_cell.angle_beta   90.00
_cell.angle_gamma   90.00
#
_symmetry.space_group_name_H-M   'P 1'
#
loop_
_entity.id
_entity.type
_entity.pdbx_description
1 polymer ?
#
loop_
_entity_poly.entity_id
_entity_poly.type
_entity_poly.pdbx_seq_one_letter_code
_entity_poly.pdbx_strand_id
1 'polypeptide(L)'
;VNSARPLGGVWEGYYAADADFWTPHPERFPRGLYPVAEHAAARGVALGLWFSPDSSGEFANWRRDAETLLRLWRTYGVAVFKLDGVKLRTPAARAKYLSLLEMVTAQSGRRVMLQQDITAEQRMGYLAAREYGTLFVENRYTDFGNYYPHRTLRNLWMLARYVPAQRMLFELLNPARNTERYRADPLAPGRYTADYLFASVMAAQPLLWMELSGLGRQDAARLQQIIGVYR
;
A
#
# COMPACT_ATOMS: atom_id res chain seq x y z
N VAL A 1 2.99 -2.51 -15.71
CA VAL A 1 4.01 -1.48 -15.79
C VAL A 1 5.00 -1.86 -16.88
N ASN A 2 5.07 -1.05 -17.91
CA ASN A 2 5.89 -1.32 -19.10
C ASN A 2 7.32 -0.74 -18.95
N SER A 3 7.88 -0.70 -17.77
CA SER A 3 9.20 -0.11 -17.55
C SER A 3 10.32 -1.11 -17.80
N ALA A 4 10.69 -1.31 -19.07
CA ALA A 4 11.94 -1.96 -19.41
C ALA A 4 13.15 -0.99 -19.35
N ARG A 5 12.95 0.28 -18.98
CA ARG A 5 14.02 1.29 -18.92
C ARG A 5 14.23 1.76 -17.51
N PRO A 6 15.46 1.75 -16.98
CA PRO A 6 15.79 2.46 -15.76
C PRO A 6 15.62 3.96 -16.04
N LEU A 7 14.48 4.50 -15.64
CA LEU A 7 14.29 5.93 -15.56
C LEU A 7 15.14 6.43 -14.38
N GLY A 8 16.03 7.38 -14.64
CA GLY A 8 16.77 8.05 -13.58
C GLY A 8 15.79 8.77 -12.66
N GLY A 9 15.47 8.18 -11.52
CA GLY A 9 14.39 8.63 -10.66
C GLY A 9 13.08 7.97 -11.09
N VAL A 10 12.78 6.82 -10.52
CA VAL A 10 11.66 5.89 -10.85
C VAL A 10 10.29 6.58 -10.83
N TRP A 11 10.19 7.78 -10.31
CA TRP A 11 8.96 8.43 -9.89
C TRP A 11 8.69 9.78 -10.57
N GLU A 12 9.54 10.19 -11.47
CA GLU A 12 9.46 11.51 -12.11
C GLU A 12 9.66 11.41 -13.63
N GLY A 13 8.81 12.11 -14.40
CA GLY A 13 8.99 12.30 -15.82
C GLY A 13 8.77 11.07 -16.70
N TYR A 14 8.17 10.02 -16.20
CA TYR A 14 7.99 8.78 -16.95
C TYR A 14 7.07 8.94 -18.17
N TYR A 15 6.13 9.86 -18.15
CA TYR A 15 5.30 10.14 -19.34
C TYR A 15 6.05 10.78 -20.51
N ALA A 16 7.16 11.45 -20.23
CA ALA A 16 8.03 11.96 -21.29
C ALA A 16 8.85 10.84 -21.95
N ALA A 17 9.15 9.79 -21.19
CA ALA A 17 9.90 8.63 -21.68
C ALA A 17 9.00 7.59 -22.35
N ASP A 18 7.80 7.39 -21.81
CA ASP A 18 6.82 6.41 -22.31
C ASP A 18 5.41 6.90 -22.01
N ALA A 19 4.69 7.30 -23.06
CA ALA A 19 3.32 7.77 -22.92
C ALA A 19 2.38 6.69 -22.36
N ASP A 20 2.69 5.42 -22.59
CA ASP A 20 1.90 4.26 -22.19
C ASP A 20 2.46 3.53 -20.95
N PHE A 21 3.28 4.22 -20.18
CA PHE A 21 3.98 3.66 -19.01
C PHE A 21 3.07 2.82 -18.09
N TRP A 22 1.83 3.24 -17.87
CA TRP A 22 0.85 2.56 -17.02
C TRP A 22 -0.07 1.58 -17.78
N THR A 23 0.29 1.22 -19.00
CA THR A 23 -0.39 0.16 -19.74
C THR A 23 0.18 -1.21 -19.36
N PRO A 24 -0.64 -2.25 -19.19
CA PRO A 24 -0.14 -3.60 -18.94
C PRO A 24 0.83 -4.04 -20.03
N HIS A 25 1.96 -4.65 -19.61
CA HIS A 25 2.99 -5.11 -20.54
C HIS A 25 2.42 -6.18 -21.49
N PRO A 26 2.45 -5.99 -22.82
CA PRO A 26 1.72 -6.84 -23.75
C PRO A 26 2.18 -8.32 -23.75
N GLU A 27 3.47 -8.57 -23.58
CA GLU A 27 4.00 -9.94 -23.52
C GLU A 27 3.67 -10.65 -22.20
N ARG A 28 3.72 -9.91 -21.06
CA ARG A 28 3.45 -10.48 -19.74
C ARG A 28 1.95 -10.56 -19.45
N PHE A 29 1.18 -9.65 -20.00
CA PHE A 29 -0.26 -9.54 -19.82
C PHE A 29 -0.96 -9.40 -21.18
N PRO A 30 -0.91 -10.44 -22.04
CA PRO A 30 -1.46 -10.36 -23.40
C PRO A 30 -2.98 -10.13 -23.43
N ARG A 31 -3.67 -10.43 -22.35
CA ARG A 31 -5.09 -10.12 -22.14
C ARG A 31 -5.32 -9.01 -21.13
N GLY A 32 -4.34 -8.09 -20.97
CA GLY A 32 -4.40 -7.07 -19.90
C GLY A 32 -4.45 -7.70 -18.50
N LEU A 33 -5.04 -7.00 -17.56
CA LEU A 33 -5.15 -7.50 -16.18
C LEU A 33 -6.40 -8.35 -15.94
N TYR A 34 -7.23 -8.62 -16.96
CA TYR A 34 -8.46 -9.40 -16.81
C TYR A 34 -8.26 -10.74 -16.11
N PRO A 35 -7.27 -11.60 -16.49
CA PRO A 35 -7.11 -12.90 -15.83
C PRO A 35 -6.80 -12.79 -14.33
N VAL A 36 -6.04 -11.76 -13.95
CA VAL A 36 -5.70 -11.52 -12.54
C VAL A 36 -6.92 -10.98 -11.78
N ALA A 37 -7.65 -10.05 -12.38
CA ALA A 37 -8.84 -9.47 -11.79
C ALA A 37 -9.96 -10.51 -11.58
N GLU A 38 -10.22 -11.34 -12.59
CA GLU A 38 -11.19 -12.44 -12.53
C GLU A 38 -10.82 -13.47 -11.46
N HIS A 39 -9.54 -13.84 -11.40
CA HIS A 39 -9.04 -14.79 -10.41
C HIS A 39 -9.18 -14.25 -8.96
N ALA A 40 -8.88 -12.97 -8.75
CA ALA A 40 -9.06 -12.31 -7.46
C ALA A 40 -10.54 -12.24 -7.07
N ALA A 41 -11.40 -11.79 -8.00
CA ALA A 41 -12.84 -11.65 -7.78
C ALA A 41 -13.49 -13.01 -7.44
N ALA A 42 -13.10 -14.09 -8.11
CA ALA A 42 -13.60 -15.45 -7.82
C ALA A 42 -13.27 -15.92 -6.39
N ARG A 43 -12.34 -15.25 -5.70
CA ARG A 43 -11.95 -15.51 -4.30
C ARG A 43 -12.43 -14.45 -3.32
N GLY A 44 -13.27 -13.53 -3.77
CA GLY A 44 -13.74 -12.40 -2.96
C GLY A 44 -12.63 -11.41 -2.58
N VAL A 45 -11.57 -11.33 -3.40
CA VAL A 45 -10.44 -10.43 -3.20
C VAL A 45 -10.49 -9.28 -4.19
N ALA A 46 -10.42 -8.04 -3.71
CA ALA A 46 -10.30 -6.87 -4.57
C ALA A 46 -8.88 -6.75 -5.12
N LEU A 47 -8.75 -6.51 -6.43
CA LEU A 47 -7.45 -6.26 -7.04
C LEU A 47 -6.96 -4.86 -6.64
N GLY A 48 -5.73 -4.79 -6.13
CA GLY A 48 -5.02 -3.55 -5.87
C GLY A 48 -3.74 -3.44 -6.71
N LEU A 49 -3.35 -2.21 -7.01
CA LEU A 49 -2.11 -1.91 -7.71
C LEU A 49 -1.30 -0.86 -6.96
N TRP A 50 0.01 -0.97 -7.09
CA TRP A 50 0.92 0.08 -6.72
C TRP A 50 0.98 1.13 -7.84
N PHE A 51 0.99 2.41 -7.48
CA PHE A 51 1.04 3.52 -8.40
C PHE A 51 1.91 4.64 -7.85
N SER A 52 2.74 5.23 -8.70
CA SER A 52 3.49 6.42 -8.35
C SER A 52 3.01 7.58 -9.21
N PRO A 53 2.35 8.58 -8.61
CA PRO A 53 2.03 9.80 -9.34
C PRO A 53 3.30 10.49 -9.85
N ASP A 54 3.24 11.04 -11.06
CA ASP A 54 4.37 11.76 -11.65
C ASP A 54 4.64 13.08 -10.91
N SER A 55 5.67 13.11 -10.09
CA SER A 55 6.03 14.30 -9.29
C SER A 55 6.79 15.37 -10.09
N SER A 56 7.09 15.14 -11.39
CA SER A 56 7.76 16.13 -12.23
C SER A 56 6.93 17.40 -12.40
N GLY A 57 7.58 18.55 -12.48
CA GLY A 57 6.90 19.83 -12.64
C GLY A 57 5.85 20.10 -11.55
N GLU A 58 6.14 19.69 -10.31
CA GLU A 58 5.20 19.81 -9.20
C GLU A 58 3.85 19.13 -9.48
N PHE A 59 3.89 17.88 -9.91
CA PHE A 59 2.69 17.12 -10.35
C PHE A 59 1.97 17.76 -11.54
N ALA A 60 2.72 18.25 -12.53
CA ALA A 60 2.12 18.83 -13.75
C ALA A 60 1.15 17.86 -14.43
N ASN A 61 1.42 16.57 -14.36
CA ASN A 61 0.63 15.50 -14.96
C ASN A 61 -0.48 14.93 -14.05
N TRP A 62 -0.81 15.59 -12.95
CA TRP A 62 -1.77 15.07 -11.96
C TRP A 62 -3.11 14.61 -12.55
N ARG A 63 -3.62 15.33 -13.56
CA ARG A 63 -4.89 14.99 -14.22
C ARG A 63 -4.76 13.69 -15.00
N ARG A 64 -3.66 13.53 -15.73
CA ARG A 64 -3.36 12.30 -16.47
C ARG A 64 -3.19 11.10 -15.55
N ASP A 65 -2.56 11.29 -14.40
CA ASP A 65 -2.45 10.28 -13.35
C ASP A 65 -3.83 9.88 -12.82
N ALA A 66 -4.69 10.85 -12.50
CA ALA A 66 -6.05 10.59 -12.06
C ALA A 66 -6.87 9.82 -13.11
N GLU A 67 -6.79 10.23 -14.37
CA GLU A 67 -7.44 9.55 -15.50
C GLU A 67 -6.92 8.11 -15.67
N THR A 68 -5.63 7.90 -15.45
CA THR A 68 -5.01 6.56 -15.49
C THR A 68 -5.55 5.67 -14.38
N LEU A 69 -5.63 6.15 -13.16
CA LEU A 69 -6.22 5.41 -12.04
C LEU A 69 -7.69 5.04 -12.32
N LEU A 70 -8.48 6.01 -12.80
CA LEU A 70 -9.87 5.81 -13.16
C LEU A 70 -10.04 4.84 -14.33
N ARG A 71 -9.16 4.88 -15.33
CA ARG A 71 -9.13 3.93 -16.44
C ARG A 71 -8.86 2.50 -15.95
N LEU A 72 -7.84 2.31 -15.13
CA LEU A 72 -7.50 1.00 -14.55
C LEU A 72 -8.67 0.44 -13.72
N TRP A 73 -9.32 1.30 -12.94
CA TRP A 73 -10.52 0.92 -12.20
C TRP A 73 -11.68 0.54 -13.12
N ARG A 74 -12.03 1.35 -14.10
CA ARG A 74 -13.17 1.10 -15.01
C ARG A 74 -12.93 -0.13 -15.89
N THR A 75 -11.69 -0.32 -16.36
CA THR A 75 -11.34 -1.41 -17.28
C THR A 75 -11.18 -2.74 -16.57
N TYR A 76 -10.50 -2.78 -15.44
CA TYR A 76 -10.09 -4.02 -14.78
C TYR A 76 -10.68 -4.21 -13.38
N GLY A 77 -11.50 -3.29 -12.90
CA GLY A 77 -12.06 -3.36 -11.55
C GLY A 77 -11.02 -3.13 -10.43
N VAL A 78 -9.89 -2.48 -10.74
CA VAL A 78 -8.87 -2.18 -9.73
C VAL A 78 -9.44 -1.24 -8.68
N ALA A 79 -9.70 -1.74 -7.47
CA ALA A 79 -10.40 -1.00 -6.42
C ALA A 79 -9.44 -0.34 -5.41
N VAL A 80 -8.17 -0.71 -5.38
CA VAL A 80 -7.20 -0.22 -4.41
C VAL A 80 -5.94 0.25 -5.12
N PHE A 81 -5.45 1.45 -4.79
CA PHE A 81 -4.15 1.92 -5.25
C PHE A 81 -3.28 2.36 -4.09
N LYS A 82 -2.11 1.74 -3.94
CA LYS A 82 -1.06 2.25 -3.06
C LYS A 82 -0.30 3.34 -3.80
N LEU A 83 -0.41 4.58 -3.31
CA LEU A 83 0.29 5.74 -3.86
C LEU A 83 1.65 5.89 -3.18
N ASP A 84 2.72 5.70 -3.95
CA ASP A 84 4.09 5.74 -3.45
C ASP A 84 4.93 6.77 -4.22
N GLY A 85 6.11 7.10 -3.70
CA GLY A 85 7.03 8.05 -4.33
C GLY A 85 6.53 9.50 -4.38
N VAL A 86 5.52 9.84 -3.58
CA VAL A 86 4.89 11.16 -3.56
C VAL A 86 5.80 12.19 -2.89
N LYS A 87 6.23 13.22 -3.63
CA LYS A 87 7.16 14.27 -3.15
C LYS A 87 6.45 15.62 -3.06
N LEU A 88 5.90 15.94 -1.92
CA LEU A 88 5.09 17.15 -1.70
C LEU A 88 5.91 18.33 -1.12
N ARG A 89 6.89 18.79 -1.86
CA ARG A 89 7.86 19.78 -1.40
C ARG A 89 7.35 21.22 -1.41
N THR A 90 6.36 21.52 -2.25
CA THR A 90 5.84 22.88 -2.43
C THR A 90 4.33 22.94 -2.22
N PRO A 91 3.76 24.12 -1.92
CA PRO A 91 2.31 24.31 -1.88
C PRO A 91 1.60 23.95 -3.20
N ALA A 92 2.23 24.27 -4.35
CA ALA A 92 1.70 23.94 -5.66
C ALA A 92 1.60 22.43 -5.89
N ALA A 93 2.68 21.68 -5.57
CA ALA A 93 2.68 20.22 -5.62
C ALA A 93 1.56 19.62 -4.74
N ARG A 94 1.39 20.16 -3.54
CA ARG A 94 0.33 19.73 -2.61
C ARG A 94 -1.06 19.95 -3.18
N ALA A 95 -1.33 21.13 -3.74
CA ALA A 95 -2.62 21.46 -4.34
C ALA A 95 -2.96 20.52 -5.50
N LYS A 96 -2.02 20.29 -6.41
CA LYS A 96 -2.22 19.38 -7.55
C LYS A 96 -2.41 17.92 -7.11
N TYR A 97 -1.65 17.47 -6.12
CA TYR A 97 -1.85 16.13 -5.55
C TYR A 97 -3.23 15.96 -4.91
N LEU A 98 -3.69 16.96 -4.14
CA LEU A 98 -5.05 16.94 -3.60
C LEU A 98 -6.11 16.91 -4.71
N SER A 99 -5.93 17.66 -5.80
CA SER A 99 -6.82 17.61 -6.97
C SER A 99 -6.87 16.23 -7.62
N LEU A 100 -5.74 15.49 -7.66
CA LEU A 100 -5.70 14.10 -8.10
C LEU A 100 -6.59 13.23 -7.20
N LEU A 101 -6.39 13.30 -5.88
CA LEU A 101 -7.14 12.49 -4.92
C LEU A 101 -8.64 12.79 -4.98
N GLU A 102 -9.00 14.06 -5.05
CA GLU A 102 -10.38 14.53 -5.17
C GLU A 102 -11.04 14.00 -6.44
N MET A 103 -10.38 14.17 -7.59
CA MET A 103 -10.89 13.70 -8.88
C MET A 103 -11.16 12.20 -8.89
N VAL A 104 -10.20 11.39 -8.41
CA VAL A 104 -10.36 9.93 -8.35
C VAL A 104 -11.49 9.54 -7.40
N THR A 105 -11.53 10.17 -6.23
CA THR A 105 -12.56 9.88 -5.22
C THR A 105 -13.95 10.24 -5.70
N ALA A 106 -14.14 11.43 -6.28
CA ALA A 106 -15.42 11.90 -6.78
C ALA A 106 -15.90 11.06 -7.98
N GLN A 107 -15.05 10.87 -9.00
CA GLN A 107 -15.44 10.17 -10.22
C GLN A 107 -15.62 8.65 -10.03
N SER A 108 -14.99 8.06 -9.02
CA SER A 108 -15.26 6.67 -8.65
C SER A 108 -16.47 6.50 -7.73
N GLY A 109 -17.07 7.58 -7.26
CA GLY A 109 -18.10 7.53 -6.23
C GLY A 109 -17.60 6.86 -4.95
N ARG A 110 -16.36 7.15 -4.56
CA ARG A 110 -15.62 6.56 -3.41
C ARG A 110 -15.42 5.04 -3.49
N ARG A 111 -15.55 4.44 -4.67
CA ARG A 111 -15.33 3.00 -4.87
C ARG A 111 -13.86 2.64 -5.04
N VAL A 112 -12.99 3.61 -5.34
CA VAL A 112 -11.55 3.44 -5.36
C VAL A 112 -10.98 3.86 -4.02
N MET A 113 -10.24 2.96 -3.38
CA MET A 113 -9.49 3.21 -2.14
C MET A 113 -8.07 3.65 -2.48
N LEU A 114 -7.66 4.78 -1.95
CA LEU A 114 -6.30 5.31 -2.11
C LEU A 114 -5.53 5.08 -0.80
N GLN A 115 -4.47 4.28 -0.88
CA GLN A 115 -3.56 4.03 0.24
C GLN A 115 -2.35 4.94 0.08
N GLN A 116 -2.23 5.92 0.96
CA GLN A 116 -1.19 6.93 0.88
C GLN A 116 0.03 6.50 1.68
N ASP A 117 1.14 6.23 1.00
CA ASP A 117 2.40 5.90 1.64
C ASP A 117 3.00 7.13 2.31
N ILE A 118 3.26 7.02 3.60
CA ILE A 118 3.84 8.08 4.43
C ILE A 118 5.19 7.66 5.05
N THR A 119 5.79 6.62 4.54
CA THR A 119 6.97 5.99 5.15
C THR A 119 8.28 6.73 4.90
N ALA A 120 8.31 7.66 3.98
CA ALA A 120 9.52 8.43 3.68
C ALA A 120 9.20 9.85 3.21
N GLU A 121 10.16 10.76 3.37
CA GLU A 121 10.14 12.17 2.97
C GLU A 121 9.01 13.03 3.58
N GLN A 122 8.75 14.18 2.99
CA GLN A 122 7.68 15.10 3.41
C GLN A 122 6.37 14.71 2.74
N ARG A 123 5.51 14.03 3.44
CA ARG A 123 4.26 13.52 2.90
C ARG A 123 3.06 14.06 3.66
N MET A 124 2.10 14.58 2.93
CA MET A 124 0.84 15.09 3.48
C MET A 124 -0.21 14.00 3.74
N GLY A 125 0.16 12.72 3.64
CA GLY A 125 -0.77 11.61 3.78
C GLY A 125 -1.67 11.74 5.00
N TYR A 126 -1.14 12.17 6.13
CA TYR A 126 -1.91 12.38 7.36
C TYR A 126 -3.10 13.33 7.20
N LEU A 127 -2.95 14.41 6.45
CA LEU A 127 -4.03 15.36 6.22
C LEU A 127 -5.02 14.84 5.16
N ALA A 128 -4.49 14.30 4.07
CA ALA A 128 -5.30 13.82 2.95
C ALA A 128 -6.08 12.54 3.30
N ALA A 129 -5.56 11.65 4.14
CA ALA A 129 -6.23 10.39 4.50
C ALA A 129 -7.51 10.57 5.32
N ARG A 130 -7.72 11.72 5.92
CA ARG A 130 -9.00 12.00 6.59
C ARG A 130 -10.17 11.99 5.61
N GLU A 131 -9.90 12.31 4.35
CA GLU A 131 -10.91 12.50 3.32
C GLU A 131 -10.75 11.51 2.16
N TYR A 132 -9.52 11.20 1.75
CA TYR A 132 -9.21 10.51 0.52
C TYR A 132 -8.56 9.13 0.71
N GLY A 133 -9.00 8.36 1.69
CA GLY A 133 -8.55 6.96 1.79
C GLY A 133 -7.84 6.61 3.10
N THR A 134 -6.80 5.82 3.02
CA THR A 134 -6.09 5.27 4.18
C THR A 134 -4.60 5.63 4.14
N LEU A 135 -3.95 5.52 5.30
CA LEU A 135 -2.51 5.71 5.43
C LEU A 135 -1.78 4.38 5.39
N PHE A 136 -0.82 4.28 4.53
CA PHE A 136 0.14 3.20 4.53
C PHE A 136 1.30 3.60 5.46
N VAL A 137 1.18 3.25 6.75
CA VAL A 137 2.03 3.79 7.81
C VAL A 137 3.36 3.07 7.90
N GLU A 138 3.30 1.74 7.93
CA GLU A 138 4.47 0.91 8.14
C GLU A 138 4.53 -0.23 7.14
N ASN A 139 5.72 -0.42 6.59
CA ASN A 139 6.00 -1.45 5.63
C ASN A 139 7.45 -1.91 5.73
N ARG A 140 7.77 -3.05 5.07
CA ARG A 140 9.12 -3.60 4.85
C ARG A 140 10.02 -3.74 6.08
N TYR A 141 9.50 -3.60 7.27
CA TYR A 141 10.31 -3.72 8.49
C TYR A 141 10.75 -5.14 8.73
N THR A 142 9.91 -6.11 8.39
CA THR A 142 10.28 -7.52 8.39
C THR A 142 11.41 -7.81 7.41
N ASP A 143 11.52 -7.08 6.32
CA ASP A 143 12.64 -7.19 5.37
C ASP A 143 13.97 -6.76 5.95
N PHE A 144 13.96 -5.79 6.85
CA PHE A 144 15.18 -5.22 7.42
C PHE A 144 15.59 -5.84 8.76
N GLY A 145 14.75 -6.68 9.36
CA GLY A 145 15.06 -7.31 10.65
C GLY A 145 15.19 -6.32 11.82
N ASN A 146 14.48 -5.21 11.77
CA ASN A 146 14.48 -4.18 12.81
C ASN A 146 13.09 -3.84 13.32
N TYR A 147 12.12 -4.70 13.07
CA TYR A 147 10.73 -4.47 13.40
C TYR A 147 10.28 -5.34 14.56
N TYR A 148 9.63 -4.71 15.53
CA TYR A 148 9.22 -5.33 16.77
C TYR A 148 7.75 -5.02 17.07
N PRO A 149 6.96 -5.99 17.55
CA PRO A 149 5.54 -5.80 17.82
C PRO A 149 5.22 -4.63 18.75
N HIS A 150 6.03 -4.43 19.77
CA HIS A 150 5.85 -3.33 20.72
C HIS A 150 6.06 -1.94 20.07
N ARG A 151 6.89 -1.83 19.02
CA ARG A 151 7.09 -0.59 18.27
C ARG A 151 5.87 -0.28 17.40
N THR A 152 5.29 -1.29 16.76
CA THR A 152 4.03 -1.15 16.02
C THR A 152 2.94 -0.63 16.94
N LEU A 153 2.74 -1.29 18.06
CA LEU A 153 1.71 -0.91 19.03
C LEU A 153 1.92 0.52 19.54
N ARG A 154 3.17 0.91 19.85
CA ARG A 154 3.49 2.27 20.25
C ARG A 154 3.17 3.29 19.16
N ASN A 155 3.53 3.01 17.90
CA ASN A 155 3.28 3.92 16.80
C ASN A 155 1.77 4.07 16.55
N LEU A 156 1.03 2.98 16.58
CA LEU A 156 -0.43 3.01 16.49
C LEU A 156 -1.04 3.86 17.61
N TRP A 157 -0.62 3.66 18.85
CA TRP A 157 -1.06 4.44 20.00
C TRP A 157 -0.80 5.94 19.82
N MET A 158 0.40 6.32 19.38
CA MET A 158 0.76 7.71 19.19
C MET A 158 -0.03 8.37 18.06
N LEU A 159 -0.21 7.67 16.94
CA LEU A 159 -0.88 8.21 15.75
C LEU A 159 -2.41 8.24 15.90
N ALA A 160 -2.99 7.33 16.66
CA ALA A 160 -4.44 7.24 16.85
C ALA A 160 -5.05 8.50 17.51
N ARG A 161 -4.23 9.36 18.08
CA ARG A 161 -4.65 10.68 18.58
C ARG A 161 -5.00 11.66 17.46
N TYR A 162 -4.46 11.47 16.27
CA TYR A 162 -4.56 12.40 15.14
C TYR A 162 -5.33 11.82 13.96
N VAL A 163 -5.27 10.52 13.77
CA VAL A 163 -5.92 9.80 12.66
C VAL A 163 -6.67 8.61 13.23
N PRO A 164 -7.93 8.39 12.85
CA PRO A 164 -8.67 7.19 13.27
C PRO A 164 -7.88 5.91 12.93
N ALA A 165 -7.75 5.02 13.90
CA ALA A 165 -6.95 3.80 13.74
C ALA A 165 -7.38 2.97 12.52
N GLN A 166 -8.67 2.92 12.23
CA GLN A 166 -9.25 2.20 11.08
C GLN A 166 -8.83 2.78 9.72
N ARG A 167 -8.19 3.94 9.69
CA ARG A 167 -7.62 4.52 8.47
C ARG A 167 -6.12 4.32 8.32
N MET A 168 -5.51 3.56 9.20
CA MET A 168 -4.07 3.28 9.21
C MET A 168 -3.82 1.81 8.90
N LEU A 169 -2.94 1.55 7.93
CA LEU A 169 -2.45 0.20 7.65
C LEU A 169 -1.15 -0.01 8.39
N PHE A 170 -1.10 -1.05 9.21
CA PHE A 170 0.09 -1.49 9.93
C PHE A 170 0.46 -2.91 9.54
N GLU A 171 1.74 -3.15 9.38
CA GLU A 171 2.24 -4.47 9.00
C GLU A 171 1.96 -5.50 10.10
N LEU A 172 1.21 -6.54 9.75
CA LEU A 172 1.16 -7.78 10.51
C LEU A 172 2.43 -8.57 10.23
N LEU A 173 3.28 -8.67 11.24
CA LEU A 173 4.59 -9.29 11.10
C LEU A 173 4.49 -10.78 10.79
N ASN A 174 5.32 -11.26 9.86
CA ASN A 174 5.52 -12.68 9.63
C ASN A 174 6.63 -13.19 10.55
N PRO A 175 6.32 -14.01 11.59
CA PRO A 175 7.30 -14.50 12.56
C PRO A 175 8.35 -15.44 11.96
N ALA A 176 8.06 -16.02 10.80
CA ALA A 176 8.96 -16.95 10.12
C ALA A 176 9.96 -16.26 9.17
N ARG A 177 9.80 -14.96 8.94
CA ARG A 177 10.62 -14.24 7.97
C ARG A 177 11.85 -13.59 8.60
N ASN A 178 12.99 -13.66 7.90
CA ASN A 178 14.25 -13.02 8.29
C ASN A 178 14.71 -13.36 9.71
N THR A 179 14.42 -14.55 10.19
CA THR A 179 14.74 -15.00 11.54
C THR A 179 16.22 -14.90 11.84
N GLU A 180 17.08 -15.09 10.85
CA GLU A 180 18.54 -14.97 10.94
C GLU A 180 19.00 -13.55 11.27
N ARG A 181 18.24 -12.53 10.89
CA ARG A 181 18.56 -11.12 11.17
C ARG A 181 18.32 -10.74 12.63
N TYR A 182 17.32 -11.35 13.23
CA TYR A 182 17.00 -11.14 14.64
C TYR A 182 17.88 -11.97 15.58
N ARG A 183 18.50 -13.07 15.09
CA ARG A 183 19.37 -13.96 15.86
C ARG A 183 18.70 -14.43 17.17
N ALA A 184 19.39 -14.20 18.32
CA ALA A 184 18.89 -14.55 19.64
C ALA A 184 18.11 -13.43 20.34
N ASP A 185 17.71 -12.38 19.63
CA ASP A 185 16.98 -11.26 20.22
C ASP A 185 15.66 -11.77 20.85
N PRO A 186 15.47 -11.56 22.18
CA PRO A 186 14.28 -12.02 22.88
C PRO A 186 13.00 -11.30 22.44
N LEU A 187 13.11 -10.16 21.77
CA LEU A 187 11.99 -9.37 21.28
C LEU A 187 11.70 -9.60 19.78
N ALA A 188 12.39 -10.55 19.15
CA ALA A 188 12.18 -10.88 17.75
C ALA A 188 10.72 -11.32 17.48
N PRO A 189 10.15 -11.01 16.29
CA PRO A 189 8.79 -11.42 15.94
C PRO A 189 8.51 -12.92 16.14
N GLY A 190 9.48 -13.78 15.82
CA GLY A 190 9.38 -15.23 16.00
C GLY A 190 9.31 -15.71 17.45
N ARG A 191 9.42 -14.83 18.44
CA ARG A 191 9.23 -15.13 19.86
C ARG A 191 7.80 -14.94 20.34
N TYR A 192 6.92 -14.40 19.50
CA TYR A 192 5.53 -14.13 19.82
C TYR A 192 4.59 -15.07 19.08
N THR A 193 3.42 -15.30 19.66
CA THR A 193 2.36 -16.08 19.02
C THR A 193 1.69 -15.27 17.93
N ALA A 194 1.04 -15.94 16.96
CA ALA A 194 0.23 -15.31 15.93
C ALA A 194 -0.86 -14.39 16.52
N ASP A 195 -1.46 -14.79 17.64
CA ASP A 195 -2.45 -13.98 18.38
C ASP A 195 -1.89 -12.64 18.83
N TYR A 196 -0.70 -12.63 19.43
CA TYR A 196 -0.07 -11.40 19.88
C TYR A 196 0.31 -10.48 18.72
N LEU A 197 0.87 -11.05 17.68
CA LEU A 197 1.24 -10.28 16.47
C LEU A 197 0.00 -9.63 15.84
N PHE A 198 -1.09 -10.38 15.73
CA PHE A 198 -2.34 -9.84 15.21
C PHE A 198 -2.95 -8.78 16.15
N ALA A 199 -2.99 -9.05 17.45
CA ALA A 199 -3.52 -8.12 18.45
C ALA A 199 -2.79 -6.76 18.41
N SER A 200 -1.51 -6.75 18.07
CA SER A 200 -0.72 -5.52 17.97
C SER A 200 -1.20 -4.58 16.84
N VAL A 201 -1.94 -5.08 15.86
CA VAL A 201 -2.41 -4.31 14.69
C VAL A 201 -3.93 -4.33 14.52
N MET A 202 -4.66 -5.12 15.31
CA MET A 202 -6.11 -5.34 15.12
C MET A 202 -6.98 -4.08 15.27
N ALA A 203 -6.51 -3.08 15.99
CA ALA A 203 -7.21 -1.81 16.14
C ALA A 203 -7.08 -0.91 14.89
N ALA A 204 -6.17 -1.23 13.99
CA ALA A 204 -5.96 -0.58 12.71
C ALA A 204 -6.44 -1.49 11.56
N GLN A 205 -5.94 -1.28 10.36
CA GLN A 205 -6.08 -2.21 9.24
C GLN A 205 -4.83 -3.09 9.17
N PRO A 206 -4.91 -4.39 9.49
CA PRO A 206 -3.77 -5.29 9.37
C PRO A 206 -3.33 -5.41 7.91
N LEU A 207 -2.04 -5.19 7.68
CA LEU A 207 -1.41 -5.26 6.37
C LEU A 207 -0.48 -6.46 6.30
N LEU A 208 -0.76 -7.42 5.44
CA LEU A 208 0.16 -8.48 5.08
C LEU A 208 1.05 -7.97 3.95
N TRP A 209 2.14 -7.31 4.29
CA TRP A 209 3.07 -6.74 3.31
C TRP A 209 3.88 -7.80 2.58
N MET A 210 4.15 -8.88 3.27
CA MET A 210 5.03 -9.93 2.82
C MET A 210 4.25 -11.15 2.38
N GLU A 211 4.88 -11.98 1.58
CA GLU A 211 4.43 -13.34 1.38
C GLU A 211 4.30 -14.08 2.71
N LEU A 212 3.30 -14.93 2.83
CA LEU A 212 3.07 -15.77 4.02
C LEU A 212 3.86 -17.09 3.96
N SER A 213 4.83 -17.19 3.04
CA SER A 213 5.72 -18.33 2.92
C SER A 213 6.55 -18.49 4.21
N GLY A 214 6.78 -19.72 4.58
CA GLY A 214 7.52 -20.06 5.79
C GLY A 214 6.70 -20.09 7.08
N LEU A 215 5.44 -19.64 7.08
CA LEU A 215 4.55 -19.83 8.23
C LEU A 215 4.29 -21.33 8.45
N GLY A 216 4.46 -21.77 9.71
CA GLY A 216 4.04 -23.10 10.12
C GLY A 216 2.54 -23.30 9.94
N ARG A 217 2.12 -24.56 9.73
CA ARG A 217 0.69 -24.90 9.55
C ARG A 217 -0.18 -24.40 10.71
N GLN A 218 0.34 -24.47 11.93
CA GLN A 218 -0.37 -24.04 13.11
C GLN A 218 -0.60 -22.52 13.11
N ASP A 219 0.43 -21.72 12.84
CA ASP A 219 0.32 -20.25 12.77
C ASP A 219 -0.60 -19.82 11.62
N ALA A 220 -0.48 -20.45 10.46
CA ALA A 220 -1.35 -20.17 9.32
C ALA A 220 -2.82 -20.47 9.64
N ALA A 221 -3.12 -21.63 10.25
CA ALA A 221 -4.48 -22.00 10.67
C ALA A 221 -5.01 -21.03 11.74
N ARG A 222 -4.16 -20.63 12.69
CA ARG A 222 -4.55 -19.67 13.72
C ARG A 222 -4.85 -18.30 13.16
N LEU A 223 -4.01 -17.78 12.27
CA LEU A 223 -4.26 -16.51 11.58
C LEU A 223 -5.55 -16.56 10.76
N GLN A 224 -5.82 -17.66 10.07
CA GLN A 224 -7.07 -17.84 9.33
C GLN A 224 -8.30 -17.73 10.25
N GLN A 225 -8.28 -18.37 11.42
CA GLN A 225 -9.35 -18.27 12.41
C GLN A 225 -9.54 -16.83 12.88
N ILE A 226 -8.45 -16.15 13.26
CA ILE A 226 -8.49 -14.78 13.79
C ILE A 226 -9.04 -13.82 12.73
N ILE A 227 -8.57 -13.93 11.49
CA ILE A 227 -9.04 -13.10 10.37
C ILE A 227 -10.53 -13.36 10.09
N GLY A 228 -10.98 -14.61 10.22
CA GLY A 228 -12.38 -14.97 10.06
C GLY A 228 -13.31 -14.31 11.09
N VAL A 229 -12.81 -14.09 12.31
CA VAL A 229 -13.56 -13.39 13.38
C VAL A 229 -13.46 -11.86 13.22
N TYR A 230 -12.33 -11.36 12.73
CA TYR A 230 -12.08 -9.92 12.57
C TYR A 230 -12.92 -9.27 11.47
N ARG A 231 -13.29 -10.01 10.44
CA ARG A 231 -14.14 -9.54 9.33
C ARG A 231 -15.58 -9.29 9.76
#